data_9eaae4101d15948c6c37ab68381b8c99
#
_entry.id   9eaae4101d15948c6c37ab68381b8c99
#
_cell.length_a   1.000
_cell.length_b   1.000
_cell.length_c   1.000
_cell.angle_alpha   90.00
_cell.angle_beta   90.00
_cell.angle_gamma   90.00
#
_symmetry.space_group_name_H-M   'P 1'
#
loop_
_entity.id
_entity.type
_entity.pdbx_description
1 polymer ?
#
loop_
_entity_poly.entity_id
_entity_poly.type
_entity_poly.pdbx_seq_one_letter_code
_entity_poly.pdbx_strand_id
1 'polypeptide(L)'
;MDERHRVLIADSYPDEAEQLKKELSGKYNVISVRDNGVDTLDDIIKLKPDLVVIDLMLSEIDGIGVIEKCRELIEPDKIPAFIALTMLENRELMECIRRLKVDYCMMKPFQAGILAERISQMIRIRSVNNDIQKNEKALHGRSKRMCSMCGTNDVRRQISFLVRNLGVPAHIKGCRYMKYAILMAIEDCNRINYITKLLYPEIAKKCKTTTSSV
;
A
#
# COMPACT_ATOMS: atom_id res chain seq x y z
N MET A 1 -4.70 22.06 18.41
CA MET A 1 -4.15 20.70 18.18
C MET A 1 -3.23 20.80 16.98
N ASP A 2 -2.09 20.15 17.01
CA ASP A 2 -1.19 20.11 15.87
C ASP A 2 -1.83 19.26 14.76
N GLU A 3 -2.21 19.89 13.65
CA GLU A 3 -2.86 19.21 12.50
C GLU A 3 -1.89 18.34 11.67
N ARG A 4 -0.60 18.34 12.04
CA ARG A 4 0.41 17.54 11.33
C ARG A 4 0.22 16.05 11.57
N HIS A 5 0.45 15.26 10.54
CA HIS A 5 0.39 13.81 10.64
C HIS A 5 1.36 13.25 11.67
N ARG A 6 0.88 12.28 12.43
CA ARG A 6 1.59 11.65 13.55
C ARG A 6 2.46 10.51 13.04
N VAL A 7 3.75 10.64 13.19
CA VAL A 7 4.74 9.67 12.73
C VAL A 7 5.47 9.07 13.94
N LEU A 8 5.62 7.75 13.94
CA LEU A 8 6.46 7.02 14.88
C LEU A 8 7.70 6.54 14.13
N ILE A 9 8.88 6.64 14.72
CA ILE A 9 10.14 6.14 14.19
C ILE A 9 10.64 5.03 15.11
N ALA A 10 11.00 3.89 14.53
CA ALA A 10 11.66 2.79 15.19
C ALA A 10 12.90 2.38 14.40
N ASP A 11 14.07 2.59 14.97
CA ASP A 11 15.36 2.31 14.33
C ASP A 11 16.32 1.75 15.37
N SER A 12 17.02 0.67 15.03
CA SER A 12 18.02 0.03 15.91
C SER A 12 19.23 0.91 16.22
N TYR A 13 19.42 2.02 15.51
CA TYR A 13 20.46 3.00 15.73
C TYR A 13 19.87 4.31 16.30
N PRO A 14 19.93 4.53 17.64
CA PRO A 14 19.27 5.67 18.29
C PRO A 14 19.71 7.03 17.75
N ASP A 15 20.99 7.18 17.40
CA ASP A 15 21.53 8.42 16.86
C ASP A 15 20.94 8.74 15.48
N GLU A 16 20.78 7.71 14.61
CA GLU A 16 20.15 7.85 13.31
C GLU A 16 18.66 8.20 13.46
N ALA A 17 17.97 7.53 14.41
CA ALA A 17 16.58 7.79 14.72
C ALA A 17 16.33 9.22 15.21
N GLU A 18 17.16 9.74 16.11
CA GLU A 18 17.06 11.13 16.62
C GLU A 18 17.42 12.16 15.54
N GLN A 19 18.39 11.87 14.68
CA GLN A 19 18.70 12.73 13.52
C GLN A 19 17.49 12.77 12.57
N LEU A 20 16.91 11.63 12.24
CA LEU A 20 15.75 11.51 11.39
C LEU A 20 14.54 12.26 11.98
N LYS A 21 14.32 12.15 13.28
CA LYS A 21 13.29 12.91 14.00
C LYS A 21 13.49 14.42 13.81
N LYS A 22 14.70 14.94 13.98
CA LYS A 22 15.00 16.38 13.79
C LYS A 22 14.65 16.83 12.38
N GLU A 23 15.03 16.05 11.36
CA GLU A 23 14.78 16.37 9.96
C GLU A 23 13.30 16.30 9.59
N LEU A 24 12.53 15.37 10.18
CA LEU A 24 11.10 15.20 9.92
C LEU A 24 10.22 16.14 10.73
N SER A 25 10.64 16.62 11.90
CA SER A 25 9.83 17.41 12.85
C SER A 25 9.34 18.74 12.30
N GLY A 26 10.00 19.29 11.28
CA GLY A 26 9.52 20.49 10.58
C GLY A 26 8.22 20.29 9.79
N LYS A 27 7.93 19.05 9.38
CA LYS A 27 6.82 18.71 8.50
C LYS A 27 5.79 17.78 9.15
N TYR A 28 6.24 16.92 10.05
CA TYR A 28 5.43 15.91 10.73
C TYR A 28 5.46 16.06 12.24
N ASN A 29 4.45 15.56 12.92
CA ASN A 29 4.47 15.40 14.37
C ASN A 29 5.10 14.04 14.71
N VAL A 30 6.41 14.01 15.00
CA VAL A 30 7.09 12.79 15.42
C VAL A 30 6.76 12.53 16.89
N ILE A 31 5.86 11.59 17.13
CA ILE A 31 5.24 11.34 18.45
C ILE A 31 6.02 10.36 19.32
N SER A 32 6.88 9.55 18.73
CA SER A 32 7.76 8.60 19.44
C SER A 32 8.96 8.21 18.60
N VAL A 33 10.06 7.88 19.31
CA VAL A 33 11.27 7.26 18.75
C VAL A 33 11.62 6.09 19.63
N ARG A 34 11.82 4.89 19.03
CA ARG A 34 12.15 3.63 19.71
C ARG A 34 13.31 2.93 19.01
N ASP A 35 14.00 2.08 19.75
CA ASP A 35 15.15 1.28 19.31
C ASP A 35 14.92 -0.24 19.43
N ASN A 36 13.76 -0.64 19.95
CA ASN A 36 13.36 -2.04 20.12
C ASN A 36 11.91 -2.27 19.70
N GLY A 37 11.57 -3.51 19.35
CA GLY A 37 10.25 -3.83 18.80
C GLY A 37 9.14 -3.91 19.85
N VAL A 38 9.45 -4.24 21.12
CA VAL A 38 8.42 -4.34 22.18
C VAL A 38 7.84 -2.98 22.49
N ASP A 39 8.69 -2.00 22.79
CA ASP A 39 8.25 -0.62 23.04
C ASP A 39 7.62 0.02 21.80
N THR A 40 8.11 -0.34 20.61
CA THR A 40 7.54 0.11 19.34
C THR A 40 6.10 -0.36 19.20
N LEU A 41 5.82 -1.64 19.43
CA LEU A 41 4.46 -2.20 19.37
C LEU A 41 3.53 -1.55 20.38
N ASP A 42 4.00 -1.40 21.61
CA ASP A 42 3.27 -0.74 22.68
C ASP A 42 2.87 0.69 22.33
N ASP A 43 3.81 1.45 21.79
CA ASP A 43 3.55 2.83 21.37
C ASP A 43 2.62 2.92 20.15
N ILE A 44 2.72 1.99 19.20
CA ILE A 44 1.77 1.94 18.08
C ILE A 44 0.33 1.76 18.59
N ILE A 45 0.13 0.84 19.54
CA ILE A 45 -1.20 0.54 20.10
C ILE A 45 -1.73 1.74 20.93
N LYS A 46 -0.88 2.33 21.76
CA LYS A 46 -1.25 3.43 22.67
C LYS A 46 -1.40 4.76 21.95
N LEU A 47 -0.44 5.10 21.11
CA LEU A 47 -0.35 6.40 20.48
C LEU A 47 -1.09 6.49 19.14
N LYS A 48 -1.40 5.39 18.48
CA LYS A 48 -2.13 5.32 17.21
C LYS A 48 -1.56 6.29 16.17
N PRO A 49 -0.32 6.10 15.71
CA PRO A 49 0.28 6.91 14.67
C PRO A 49 -0.45 6.76 13.34
N ASP A 50 -0.35 7.76 12.46
CA ASP A 50 -0.82 7.65 11.07
C ASP A 50 0.14 6.80 10.23
N LEU A 51 1.45 6.88 10.55
CA LEU A 51 2.50 6.20 9.84
C LEU A 51 3.63 5.80 10.80
N VAL A 52 4.20 4.64 10.56
CA VAL A 52 5.37 4.10 11.26
C VAL A 52 6.50 3.91 10.26
N VAL A 53 7.65 4.52 10.54
CA VAL A 53 8.93 4.21 9.91
C VAL A 53 9.61 3.18 10.80
N ILE A 54 9.88 1.99 10.29
CA ILE A 54 10.33 0.86 11.10
C ILE A 54 11.53 0.15 10.47
N ASP A 55 12.62 0.07 11.20
CA ASP A 55 13.75 -0.81 10.86
C ASP A 55 13.32 -2.28 11.04
N LEU A 56 13.63 -3.12 10.06
CA LEU A 56 13.36 -4.55 10.17
C LEU A 56 14.29 -5.27 11.14
N MET A 57 15.42 -4.65 11.51
CA MET A 57 16.43 -5.25 12.39
C MET A 57 16.35 -4.74 13.84
N LEU A 58 15.14 -4.51 14.35
CA LEU A 58 14.94 -4.14 15.75
C LEU A 58 15.29 -5.29 16.70
N SER A 59 15.68 -4.93 17.92
CA SER A 59 15.92 -5.88 19.00
C SER A 59 14.62 -6.37 19.65
N GLU A 60 14.66 -7.46 20.38
CA GLU A 60 13.58 -8.15 21.12
C GLU A 60 12.50 -8.71 20.19
N ILE A 61 11.77 -7.87 19.48
CA ILE A 61 10.87 -8.23 18.39
C ILE A 61 11.36 -7.47 17.16
N ASP A 62 11.64 -8.18 16.08
CA ASP A 62 12.06 -7.58 14.83
C ASP A 62 10.91 -6.77 14.17
N GLY A 63 11.24 -5.91 13.23
CA GLY A 63 10.24 -5.06 12.56
C GLY A 63 9.14 -5.86 11.84
N ILE A 64 9.45 -7.07 11.35
CA ILE A 64 8.48 -7.98 10.75
C ILE A 64 7.47 -8.43 11.81
N GLY A 65 7.96 -8.93 12.95
CA GLY A 65 7.12 -9.38 14.06
C GLY A 65 6.25 -8.25 14.63
N VAL A 66 6.76 -7.03 14.71
CA VAL A 66 5.95 -5.85 15.09
C VAL A 66 4.79 -5.65 14.13
N ILE A 67 5.06 -5.67 12.81
CA ILE A 67 4.02 -5.49 11.79
C ILE A 67 2.98 -6.62 11.84
N GLU A 68 3.41 -7.88 12.02
CA GLU A 68 2.53 -9.03 12.17
C GLU A 68 1.60 -8.86 13.37
N LYS A 69 2.16 -8.54 14.54
CA LYS A 69 1.37 -8.30 15.76
C LYS A 69 0.41 -7.11 15.63
N CYS A 70 0.80 -6.05 14.95
CA CYS A 70 -0.11 -4.95 14.66
C CYS A 70 -1.32 -5.40 13.82
N ARG A 71 -1.12 -6.31 12.86
CA ARG A 71 -2.20 -6.85 12.03
C ARG A 71 -3.13 -7.81 12.76
N GLU A 72 -2.62 -8.47 13.78
CA GLU A 72 -3.41 -9.36 14.66
C GLU A 72 -4.21 -8.58 15.71
N LEU A 73 -3.63 -7.52 16.28
CA LEU A 73 -4.16 -6.82 17.43
C LEU A 73 -4.98 -5.56 17.10
N ILE A 74 -4.77 -4.97 15.92
CA ILE A 74 -5.40 -3.71 15.53
C ILE A 74 -6.43 -3.95 14.42
N GLU A 75 -7.59 -3.32 14.53
CA GLU A 75 -8.62 -3.37 13.49
C GLU A 75 -8.06 -2.90 12.12
N PRO A 76 -8.41 -3.55 11.00
CA PRO A 76 -7.78 -3.31 9.70
C PRO A 76 -7.81 -1.85 9.21
N ASP A 77 -8.85 -1.10 9.57
CA ASP A 77 -9.02 0.32 9.22
C ASP A 77 -8.24 1.28 10.11
N LYS A 78 -7.71 0.79 11.24
CA LYS A 78 -6.90 1.54 12.21
C LYS A 78 -5.40 1.22 12.17
N ILE A 79 -4.98 0.25 11.37
CA ILE A 79 -3.57 -0.10 11.22
C ILE A 79 -2.82 1.09 10.60
N PRO A 80 -1.69 1.57 11.16
CA PRO A 80 -0.91 2.64 10.56
C PRO A 80 -0.32 2.26 9.20
N ALA A 81 0.11 3.23 8.40
CA ALA A 81 0.98 2.95 7.27
C ALA A 81 2.35 2.51 7.76
N PHE A 82 3.00 1.59 7.05
CA PHE A 82 4.34 1.13 7.38
C PHE A 82 5.32 1.44 6.25
N ILE A 83 6.41 2.16 6.59
CA ILE A 83 7.61 2.25 5.76
C ILE A 83 8.68 1.41 6.43
N ALA A 84 9.01 0.26 5.85
CA ALA A 84 10.08 -0.60 6.34
C ALA A 84 11.45 -0.09 5.88
N LEU A 85 12.40 -0.06 6.80
CA LEU A 85 13.81 0.21 6.53
C LEU A 85 14.59 -1.10 6.61
N THR A 86 15.52 -1.33 5.68
CA THR A 86 16.35 -2.54 5.66
C THR A 86 17.74 -2.25 5.10
N MET A 87 18.74 -3.02 5.56
CA MET A 87 20.07 -3.06 4.96
C MET A 87 20.21 -4.24 3.97
N LEU A 88 19.23 -5.17 3.97
CA LEU A 88 19.31 -6.39 3.19
C LEU A 88 18.31 -6.36 2.05
N GLU A 89 18.78 -6.74 0.87
CA GLU A 89 17.94 -6.98 -0.29
C GLU A 89 18.06 -8.45 -0.68
N ASN A 90 17.07 -9.25 -0.31
CA ASN A 90 16.94 -10.62 -0.79
C ASN A 90 15.48 -10.92 -1.15
N ARG A 91 15.30 -11.95 -1.97
CA ARG A 91 13.99 -12.30 -2.52
C ARG A 91 13.01 -12.74 -1.43
N GLU A 92 13.48 -13.48 -0.43
CA GLU A 92 12.65 -14.01 0.66
C GLU A 92 12.12 -12.88 1.53
N LEU A 93 12.97 -11.91 1.87
CA LEU A 93 12.58 -10.72 2.64
C LEU A 93 11.55 -9.88 1.87
N MET A 94 11.78 -9.63 0.58
CA MET A 94 10.84 -8.89 -0.25
C MET A 94 9.49 -9.59 -0.38
N GLU A 95 9.48 -10.92 -0.48
CA GLU A 95 8.24 -11.70 -0.49
C GLU A 95 7.50 -11.63 0.86
N CYS A 96 8.23 -11.65 1.99
CA CYS A 96 7.67 -11.47 3.32
C CYS A 96 7.03 -10.07 3.47
N ILE A 97 7.76 -9.01 3.12
CA ILE A 97 7.28 -7.62 3.13
C ILE A 97 6.02 -7.46 2.29
N ARG A 98 5.98 -8.08 1.11
CA ARG A 98 4.81 -8.07 0.22
C ARG A 98 3.60 -8.77 0.84
N ARG A 99 3.79 -9.95 1.46
CA ARG A 99 2.71 -10.68 2.16
C ARG A 99 2.15 -9.90 3.33
N LEU A 100 3.01 -9.21 4.05
CA LEU A 100 2.64 -8.33 5.16
C LEU A 100 1.99 -7.02 4.68
N LYS A 101 1.88 -6.78 3.37
CA LYS A 101 1.30 -5.56 2.80
C LYS A 101 1.91 -4.29 3.40
N VAL A 102 3.23 -4.28 3.55
CA VAL A 102 3.98 -3.07 3.92
C VAL A 102 3.80 -2.04 2.82
N ASP A 103 3.48 -0.80 3.18
CA ASP A 103 3.12 0.23 2.20
C ASP A 103 4.32 0.67 1.34
N TYR A 104 5.52 0.70 1.94
CA TYR A 104 6.77 1.00 1.25
C TYR A 104 7.96 0.34 1.95
N CYS A 105 8.99 -0.02 1.18
CA CYS A 105 10.27 -0.49 1.72
C CYS A 105 11.40 0.39 1.18
N MET A 106 12.30 0.83 2.06
CA MET A 106 13.46 1.66 1.73
C MET A 106 14.74 1.01 2.23
N MET A 107 15.75 1.00 1.37
CA MET A 107 17.07 0.46 1.70
C MET A 107 17.93 1.52 2.36
N LYS A 108 18.62 1.17 3.44
CA LYS A 108 19.67 1.98 4.05
C LYS A 108 21.00 1.81 3.28
N PRO A 109 21.82 2.89 3.15
CA PRO A 109 21.59 4.25 3.61
C PRO A 109 20.68 5.05 2.66
N PHE A 110 19.91 6.00 3.19
CA PHE A 110 19.04 6.88 2.41
C PHE A 110 19.17 8.36 2.87
N GLN A 111 18.67 9.27 2.05
CA GLN A 111 18.55 10.68 2.43
C GLN A 111 17.18 10.91 3.09
N ALA A 112 17.15 11.60 4.23
CA ALA A 112 15.91 11.89 4.96
C ALA A 112 14.91 12.69 4.14
N GLY A 113 15.35 13.56 3.22
CA GLY A 113 14.48 14.25 2.27
C GLY A 113 13.67 13.29 1.40
N ILE A 114 14.28 12.20 0.91
CA ILE A 114 13.60 11.17 0.12
C ILE A 114 12.58 10.44 0.99
N LEU A 115 12.93 10.09 2.23
CA LEU A 115 11.99 9.47 3.15
C LEU A 115 10.79 10.39 3.42
N ALA A 116 11.01 11.70 3.66
CA ALA A 116 9.94 12.67 3.85
C ALA A 116 8.99 12.77 2.66
N GLU A 117 9.49 12.63 1.43
CA GLU A 117 8.65 12.55 0.23
C GLU A 117 7.82 11.27 0.21
N ARG A 118 8.40 10.10 0.56
CA ARG A 118 7.67 8.83 0.64
C ARG A 118 6.60 8.86 1.72
N ILE A 119 6.87 9.41 2.89
CA ILE A 119 5.87 9.63 3.94
C ILE A 119 4.70 10.45 3.38
N SER A 120 4.97 11.58 2.71
CA SER A 120 3.92 12.42 2.11
C SER A 120 3.09 11.67 1.08
N GLN A 121 3.73 10.83 0.27
CA GLN A 121 3.07 10.02 -0.74
C GLN A 121 2.15 8.97 -0.11
N MET A 122 2.61 8.26 0.91
CA MET A 122 1.83 7.22 1.60
C MET A 122 0.61 7.81 2.30
N ILE A 123 0.78 8.93 3.00
CA ILE A 123 -0.32 9.63 3.65
C ILE A 123 -1.38 10.06 2.65
N ARG A 124 -0.99 10.64 1.51
CA ARG A 124 -1.93 11.03 0.45
C ARG A 124 -2.69 9.85 -0.15
N ILE A 125 -2.01 8.73 -0.40
CA ILE A 125 -2.66 7.51 -0.91
C ILE A 125 -3.72 7.02 0.08
N ARG A 126 -3.41 7.02 1.38
CA ARG A 126 -4.34 6.60 2.42
C ARG A 126 -5.53 7.54 2.58
N SER A 127 -5.33 8.85 2.55
CA SER A 127 -6.44 9.82 2.63
C SER A 127 -7.44 9.62 1.49
N VAL A 128 -6.95 9.46 0.25
CA VAL A 128 -7.80 9.16 -0.92
C VAL A 128 -8.56 7.85 -0.76
N ASN A 129 -7.91 6.79 -0.27
CA ASN A 129 -8.57 5.50 -0.05
C ASN A 129 -9.62 5.57 1.06
N ASN A 130 -9.36 6.31 2.13
CA ASN A 130 -10.31 6.52 3.24
C ASN A 130 -11.54 7.33 2.78
N ASP A 131 -11.36 8.34 1.94
CA ASP A 131 -12.47 9.13 1.38
C ASP A 131 -13.35 8.29 0.44
N ILE A 132 -12.74 7.38 -0.34
CA ILE A 132 -13.48 6.44 -1.17
C ILE A 132 -14.29 5.48 -0.31
N GLN A 133 -13.71 4.92 0.77
CA GLN A 133 -14.43 4.01 1.67
C GLN A 133 -15.53 4.71 2.47
N LYS A 134 -15.33 5.95 2.91
CA LYS A 134 -16.37 6.75 3.59
C LYS A 134 -17.53 7.05 2.66
N ASN A 135 -17.28 7.41 1.41
CA ASN A 135 -18.31 7.65 0.41
C ASN A 135 -19.07 6.37 0.04
N GLU A 136 -18.41 5.22 0.04
CA GLU A 136 -19.06 3.93 -0.16
C GLU A 136 -19.96 3.54 1.03
N LYS A 137 -19.51 3.75 2.27
CA LYS A 137 -20.35 3.53 3.47
C LYS A 137 -21.57 4.48 3.52
N ALA A 138 -21.44 5.72 3.06
CA ALA A 138 -22.55 6.68 2.99
C ALA A 138 -23.57 6.33 1.90
N LEU A 139 -23.15 5.73 0.78
CA LEU A 139 -24.02 5.25 -0.29
C LEU A 139 -24.72 3.93 0.08
N HIS A 140 -24.12 3.07 0.93
CA HIS A 140 -24.73 1.80 1.35
C HIS A 140 -25.81 1.94 2.43
N GLY A 141 -25.95 3.12 3.07
CA GLY A 141 -27.04 3.40 4.02
C GLY A 141 -28.44 3.45 3.39
N ARG A 142 -28.58 3.42 2.08
CA ARG A 142 -29.86 3.58 1.35
C ARG A 142 -30.32 2.41 0.53
N SER A 143 -29.62 1.28 0.49
CA SER A 143 -30.11 0.12 -0.27
C SER A 143 -29.65 -1.21 0.35
N LYS A 144 -30.36 -1.64 1.40
CA LYS A 144 -30.40 -3.05 1.77
C LYS A 144 -31.37 -3.78 0.82
N ARG A 145 -30.90 -4.17 -0.36
CA ARG A 145 -31.44 -5.30 -1.12
C ARG A 145 -30.41 -5.82 -2.11
N MET A 146 -29.93 -7.01 -1.81
CA MET A 146 -29.42 -8.02 -2.74
C MET A 146 -28.23 -7.62 -3.64
N CYS A 147 -27.02 -8.07 -3.30
CA CYS A 147 -26.19 -8.76 -4.29
C CYS A 147 -25.06 -9.57 -3.62
N SER A 148 -25.17 -10.88 -3.70
CA SER A 148 -24.14 -11.87 -3.36
C SER A 148 -23.06 -11.99 -4.45
N MET A 149 -22.54 -10.85 -4.97
CA MET A 149 -21.51 -10.81 -6.02
C MET A 149 -20.51 -9.65 -5.83
N CYS A 150 -20.06 -9.41 -4.58
CA CYS A 150 -19.22 -8.24 -4.25
C CYS A 150 -17.72 -8.34 -4.56
N GLY A 151 -17.23 -9.45 -5.15
CA GLY A 151 -15.77 -9.61 -5.42
C GLY A 151 -15.26 -8.95 -6.71
N THR A 152 -16.07 -8.87 -7.76
CA THR A 152 -15.59 -8.47 -9.10
C THR A 152 -15.64 -6.98 -9.39
N ASN A 153 -16.51 -6.22 -8.73
CA ASN A 153 -16.62 -4.76 -8.97
C ASN A 153 -15.49 -3.96 -8.36
N ASP A 154 -14.96 -4.39 -7.23
CA ASP A 154 -13.85 -3.70 -6.56
C ASP A 154 -12.53 -3.85 -7.36
N VAL A 155 -12.22 -5.05 -7.83
CA VAL A 155 -11.06 -5.31 -8.70
C VAL A 155 -11.13 -4.48 -9.99
N ARG A 156 -12.30 -4.35 -10.61
CA ARG A 156 -12.49 -3.53 -11.83
C ARG A 156 -12.25 -2.05 -11.58
N ARG A 157 -12.61 -1.53 -10.41
CA ARG A 157 -12.36 -0.15 -10.01
C ARG A 157 -10.88 0.09 -9.78
N GLN A 158 -10.20 -0.81 -9.07
CA GLN A 158 -8.76 -0.75 -8.83
C GLN A 158 -7.97 -0.78 -10.15
N ILE A 159 -8.32 -1.66 -11.08
CA ILE A 159 -7.73 -1.71 -12.42
C ILE A 159 -7.96 -0.40 -13.17
N SER A 160 -9.17 0.18 -13.07
CA SER A 160 -9.46 1.45 -13.74
C SER A 160 -8.63 2.62 -13.17
N PHE A 161 -8.36 2.61 -11.88
CA PHE A 161 -7.50 3.57 -11.21
C PHE A 161 -6.03 3.40 -11.64
N LEU A 162 -5.51 2.18 -11.64
CA LEU A 162 -4.15 1.87 -12.09
C LEU A 162 -3.91 2.31 -13.54
N VAL A 163 -4.83 1.98 -14.45
CA VAL A 163 -4.71 2.34 -15.88
C VAL A 163 -4.72 3.85 -16.07
N ARG A 164 -5.48 4.61 -15.27
CA ARG A 164 -5.45 6.08 -15.30
C ARG A 164 -4.12 6.64 -14.79
N ASN A 165 -3.58 6.09 -13.72
CA ASN A 165 -2.29 6.52 -13.16
C ASN A 165 -1.11 6.25 -14.11
N LEU A 166 -1.25 5.27 -15.01
CA LEU A 166 -0.31 5.04 -16.12
C LEU A 166 -0.44 6.07 -17.24
N GLY A 167 -1.31 7.08 -17.11
CA GLY A 167 -1.49 8.12 -18.11
C GLY A 167 -2.32 7.70 -19.31
N VAL A 168 -3.01 6.55 -19.28
CA VAL A 168 -3.82 6.06 -20.39
C VAL A 168 -5.18 6.77 -20.40
N PRO A 169 -5.51 7.56 -21.45
CA PRO A 169 -6.78 8.28 -21.53
C PRO A 169 -7.98 7.31 -21.55
N ALA A 170 -9.01 7.61 -20.75
CA ALA A 170 -10.16 6.71 -20.57
C ALA A 170 -11.01 6.52 -21.85
N HIS A 171 -10.93 7.44 -22.80
CA HIS A 171 -11.74 7.45 -24.03
C HIS A 171 -11.16 6.60 -25.17
N ILE A 172 -9.90 6.17 -25.08
CA ILE A 172 -9.29 5.35 -26.13
C ILE A 172 -9.67 3.86 -25.98
N LYS A 173 -9.86 3.17 -27.12
CA LYS A 173 -10.20 1.75 -27.16
C LYS A 173 -9.18 0.87 -26.40
N GLY A 174 -7.88 1.21 -26.49
CA GLY A 174 -6.80 0.53 -25.81
C GLY A 174 -6.94 0.51 -24.28
N CYS A 175 -7.49 1.58 -23.67
CA CYS A 175 -7.78 1.61 -22.24
C CYS A 175 -8.73 0.48 -21.83
N ARG A 176 -9.75 0.21 -22.63
CA ARG A 176 -10.72 -0.86 -22.40
C ARG A 176 -10.08 -2.26 -22.58
N TYR A 177 -9.25 -2.43 -23.60
CA TYR A 177 -8.53 -3.67 -23.84
C TYR A 177 -7.57 -4.00 -22.70
N MET A 178 -6.81 -3.01 -22.24
CA MET A 178 -5.90 -3.15 -21.12
C MET A 178 -6.61 -3.56 -19.82
N LYS A 179 -7.76 -2.98 -19.51
CA LYS A 179 -8.58 -3.37 -18.35
C LYS A 179 -9.06 -4.82 -18.44
N TYR A 180 -9.49 -5.27 -19.60
CA TYR A 180 -9.88 -6.67 -19.80
C TYR A 180 -8.69 -7.60 -19.71
N ALA A 181 -7.53 -7.24 -20.28
CA ALA A 181 -6.31 -8.03 -20.19
C ALA A 181 -5.88 -8.26 -18.73
N ILE A 182 -5.88 -7.20 -17.93
CA ILE A 182 -5.51 -7.27 -16.51
C ILE A 182 -6.51 -8.14 -15.74
N LEU A 183 -7.82 -7.99 -15.97
CA LEU A 183 -8.84 -8.84 -15.34
C LEU A 183 -8.63 -10.32 -15.65
N MET A 184 -8.42 -10.66 -16.91
CA MET A 184 -8.19 -12.04 -17.36
C MET A 184 -6.90 -12.63 -16.81
N ALA A 185 -5.87 -11.80 -16.66
CA ALA A 185 -4.59 -12.20 -16.05
C ALA A 185 -4.71 -12.47 -14.55
N ILE A 186 -5.57 -11.71 -13.84
CA ILE A 186 -5.88 -11.96 -12.42
C ILE A 186 -6.69 -13.24 -12.24
N GLU A 187 -7.64 -13.52 -13.15
CA GLU A 187 -8.45 -14.74 -13.12
C GLU A 187 -7.61 -16.00 -13.40
N ASP A 188 -6.63 -15.91 -14.28
CA ASP A 188 -5.73 -17.01 -14.64
C ASP A 188 -4.36 -16.48 -15.10
N CYS A 189 -3.38 -16.57 -14.21
CA CYS A 189 -2.00 -16.09 -14.46
C CYS A 189 -1.31 -16.80 -15.65
N ASN A 190 -1.73 -18.01 -16.03
CA ASN A 190 -1.14 -18.73 -17.16
C ASN A 190 -1.45 -18.05 -18.50
N ARG A 191 -2.49 -17.25 -18.59
CA ARG A 191 -2.85 -16.51 -19.80
C ARG A 191 -1.80 -15.49 -20.23
N ILE A 192 -1.00 -14.98 -19.28
CA ILE A 192 0.11 -14.07 -19.56
C ILE A 192 1.22 -14.77 -20.37
N ASN A 193 1.40 -16.07 -20.20
CA ASN A 193 2.42 -16.83 -20.92
C ASN A 193 2.05 -17.06 -22.40
N TYR A 194 0.78 -16.87 -22.78
CA TYR A 194 0.26 -17.11 -24.12
C TYR A 194 -0.55 -15.92 -24.66
N ILE A 195 0.01 -14.70 -24.55
CA ILE A 195 -0.66 -13.45 -24.87
C ILE A 195 -1.31 -13.46 -26.25
N THR A 196 -0.55 -13.81 -27.28
CA THR A 196 -1.02 -13.81 -28.68
C THR A 196 -2.00 -14.94 -29.00
N LYS A 197 -1.86 -16.09 -28.33
CA LYS A 197 -2.66 -17.28 -28.62
C LYS A 197 -3.96 -17.37 -27.82
N LEU A 198 -3.98 -16.83 -26.59
CA LEU A 198 -5.13 -16.90 -25.69
C LEU A 198 -5.69 -15.52 -25.35
N LEU A 199 -4.86 -14.60 -24.89
CA LEU A 199 -5.34 -13.33 -24.33
C LEU A 199 -5.94 -12.42 -25.41
N TYR A 200 -5.24 -12.18 -26.50
CA TYR A 200 -5.71 -11.31 -27.58
C TYR A 200 -6.98 -11.80 -28.26
N PRO A 201 -7.14 -13.09 -28.62
CA PRO A 201 -8.40 -13.58 -29.18
C PRO A 201 -9.60 -13.44 -28.26
N GLU A 202 -9.42 -13.66 -26.95
CA GLU A 202 -10.51 -13.50 -25.97
C GLU A 202 -10.90 -12.03 -25.78
N ILE A 203 -9.93 -11.10 -25.73
CA ILE A 203 -10.19 -9.66 -25.68
C ILE A 203 -10.91 -9.21 -26.94
N ALA A 204 -10.46 -9.65 -28.12
CA ALA A 204 -11.07 -9.33 -29.40
C ALA A 204 -12.54 -9.78 -29.46
N LYS A 205 -12.84 -11.00 -28.99
CA LYS A 205 -14.20 -11.52 -28.86
C LYS A 205 -15.06 -10.71 -27.89
N LYS A 206 -14.54 -10.39 -26.71
CA LYS A 206 -15.26 -9.56 -25.70
C LYS A 206 -15.50 -8.12 -26.15
N CYS A 207 -14.57 -7.57 -26.89
CA CYS A 207 -14.63 -6.17 -27.37
C CYS A 207 -15.26 -6.03 -28.77
N LYS A 208 -15.68 -7.13 -29.42
CA LYS A 208 -16.22 -7.19 -30.78
C LYS A 208 -15.28 -6.50 -31.79
N THR A 209 -14.02 -6.93 -31.79
CA THR A 209 -12.94 -6.42 -32.66
C THR A 209 -12.09 -7.58 -33.19
N THR A 210 -11.09 -7.25 -34.00
CA THR A 210 -10.13 -8.24 -34.51
C THR A 210 -8.92 -8.37 -33.57
N THR A 211 -8.26 -9.53 -33.58
CA THR A 211 -7.04 -9.76 -32.79
C THR A 211 -5.91 -8.83 -33.14
N SER A 212 -5.85 -8.35 -34.39
CA SER A 212 -4.86 -7.38 -34.87
C SER A 212 -5.15 -5.94 -34.40
N SER A 213 -6.33 -5.69 -33.84
CA SER A 213 -6.74 -4.38 -33.32
C SER A 213 -6.65 -4.27 -31.79
N VAL A 214 -6.28 -5.37 -31.10
CA VAL A 214 -6.05 -5.42 -29.65
C VAL A 214 -4.58 -5.19 -29.35
#